data_34730073eee48e612ae4dc23d85009d7
#
_entry.id   34730073eee48e612ae4dc23d85009d7
#
_cell.length_a   1.000
_cell.length_b   1.000
_cell.length_c   1.000
_cell.angle_alpha   90.00
_cell.angle_beta   90.00
_cell.angle_gamma   90.00
#
_symmetry.space_group_name_H-M   'P 1'
#
loop_
_entity.id
_entity.type
_entity.pdbx_description
1 polymer ?
#
loop_
_entity_poly.entity_id
_entity_poly.type
_entity_poly.pdbx_seq_one_letter_code
_entity_poly.pdbx_strand_id
1 'polypeptide(L)'
;SMPQKSALATEDSDGSHNEHDFGVVGIDADRQIVWQTTMPERVHDIVVQPISDRQKLSAKNNQARDVVVMGRRPSERFWVLDTATGQVKFAIKASTHRHFYGHACYSLDGKLLYVTENDTLSLDGKIGIYNACDHYKKLAEYDSHGIGPHELIMHPDGETLVIANGGIKTEQASREELNLDSMRPSLAYLNRHTGDLLEQIMPEHNQKSVRHLAMHDDGTVMIGIQFQGEKHINVPLVLPHQRGEPDL
;
A
#
# COMPACT_ATOMS: atom_id res chain seq x y z
N SER A 1 -1.12 -19.60 -16.46
CA SER A 1 -1.59 -19.53 -15.08
C SER A 1 -0.79 -18.49 -14.34
N MET A 2 -1.47 -17.49 -13.79
CA MET A 2 -0.83 -16.43 -13.00
C MET A 2 -0.42 -17.00 -11.64
N PRO A 3 0.74 -16.64 -11.09
CA PRO A 3 1.03 -16.89 -9.68
C PRO A 3 0.08 -16.05 -8.84
N GLN A 4 -0.73 -16.71 -8.02
CA GLN A 4 -1.59 -16.05 -7.03
C GLN A 4 -0.71 -15.39 -5.96
N LYS A 5 -1.15 -14.24 -5.47
CA LYS A 5 -0.59 -13.61 -4.28
C LYS A 5 -0.70 -14.58 -3.10
N SER A 6 0.41 -15.10 -2.65
CA SER A 6 0.47 -15.73 -1.34
C SER A 6 1.82 -15.42 -0.71
N ALA A 7 1.81 -14.45 0.18
CA ALA A 7 2.90 -14.23 1.11
C ALA A 7 2.43 -14.70 2.48
N LEU A 8 3.13 -15.63 3.06
CA LEU A 8 2.98 -16.03 4.46
C LEU A 8 4.16 -15.46 5.24
N ALA A 9 3.87 -14.62 6.23
CA ALA A 9 4.83 -14.35 7.28
C ALA A 9 4.88 -15.61 8.15
N THR A 10 5.98 -16.34 8.14
CA THR A 10 6.19 -17.47 9.05
C THR A 10 6.67 -16.95 10.39
N GLU A 11 5.87 -17.15 11.44
CA GLU A 11 6.36 -17.12 12.81
C GLU A 11 6.83 -18.56 13.14
N ASP A 12 8.13 -18.73 13.38
CA ASP A 12 8.64 -20.00 13.89
C ASP A 12 8.25 -20.19 15.35
N SER A 13 7.58 -21.31 15.62
CA SER A 13 7.09 -21.73 16.93
C SER A 13 8.11 -22.53 17.74
N ASP A 14 9.32 -22.05 17.88
CA ASP A 14 10.28 -22.62 18.81
C ASP A 14 10.75 -21.58 19.85
N GLY A 15 10.52 -21.91 21.12
CA GLY A 15 10.60 -21.04 22.28
C GLY A 15 12.02 -20.58 22.70
N SER A 16 12.88 -20.28 21.77
CA SER A 16 14.13 -19.55 22.02
C SER A 16 13.98 -18.12 21.51
N HIS A 17 14.18 -17.13 22.37
CA HIS A 17 14.23 -15.71 22.05
C HIS A 17 15.39 -15.40 21.10
N ASN A 18 15.26 -15.74 19.81
CA ASN A 18 16.07 -15.25 18.73
C ASN A 18 15.31 -14.12 18.06
N GLU A 19 16.04 -13.06 17.69
CA GLU A 19 15.54 -11.97 16.87
C GLU A 19 14.66 -12.55 15.76
N HIS A 20 13.41 -12.07 15.66
CA HIS A 20 12.44 -12.60 14.70
C HIS A 20 12.98 -12.41 13.29
N ASP A 21 13.30 -13.48 12.60
CA ASP A 21 13.67 -13.46 11.20
C ASP A 21 12.41 -13.18 10.37
N PHE A 22 12.38 -12.01 9.74
CA PHE A 22 11.33 -11.65 8.80
C PHE A 22 11.74 -12.09 7.39
N GLY A 23 10.77 -12.51 6.58
CA GLY A 23 11.07 -12.97 5.24
C GLY A 23 9.92 -12.88 4.26
N VAL A 24 10.28 -13.10 3.00
CA VAL A 24 9.36 -13.22 1.86
C VAL A 24 9.70 -14.50 1.13
N VAL A 25 8.68 -15.25 0.71
CA VAL A 25 8.84 -16.48 -0.05
C VAL A 25 8.17 -16.37 -1.42
N GLY A 26 8.80 -16.94 -2.45
CA GLY A 26 8.21 -17.18 -3.76
C GLY A 26 7.63 -18.59 -3.80
N ILE A 27 6.40 -18.70 -4.28
CA ILE A 27 5.69 -19.99 -4.41
C ILE A 27 5.25 -20.16 -5.86
N ASP A 28 5.52 -21.33 -6.43
CA ASP A 28 5.08 -21.68 -7.78
C ASP A 28 3.61 -22.15 -7.85
N ALA A 29 3.16 -22.50 -9.05
CA ALA A 29 1.80 -22.98 -9.28
C ALA A 29 1.49 -24.32 -8.56
N ASP A 30 2.51 -25.10 -8.26
CA ASP A 30 2.41 -26.38 -7.54
C ASP A 30 2.53 -26.19 -6.02
N ARG A 31 2.51 -24.95 -5.57
CA ARG A 31 2.63 -24.52 -4.15
C ARG A 31 3.97 -24.89 -3.51
N GLN A 32 5.02 -25.01 -4.31
CA GLN A 32 6.36 -25.25 -3.81
C GLN A 32 7.09 -23.93 -3.61
N ILE A 33 7.85 -23.81 -2.52
CA ILE A 33 8.72 -22.67 -2.28
C ILE A 33 9.89 -22.75 -3.27
N VAL A 34 9.99 -21.75 -4.15
CA VAL A 34 11.04 -21.66 -5.17
C VAL A 34 12.20 -20.78 -4.74
N TRP A 35 11.94 -19.83 -3.83
CA TRP A 35 12.96 -19.02 -3.18
C TRP A 35 12.44 -18.47 -1.85
N GLN A 36 13.38 -18.11 -0.98
CA GLN A 36 13.12 -17.43 0.29
C GLN A 36 14.15 -16.32 0.48
N THR A 37 13.70 -15.16 0.93
CA THR A 37 14.54 -13.98 1.14
C THR A 37 14.29 -13.42 2.54
N THR A 38 15.36 -13.35 3.34
CA THR A 38 15.32 -12.71 4.67
C THR A 38 15.24 -11.19 4.51
N MET A 39 14.36 -10.56 5.28
CA MET A 39 14.16 -9.11 5.28
C MET A 39 14.64 -8.49 6.61
N PRO A 40 15.19 -7.27 6.57
CA PRO A 40 15.75 -6.63 7.76
C PRO A 40 14.72 -6.09 8.73
N GLU A 41 13.45 -6.04 8.32
CA GLU A 41 12.34 -5.59 9.16
C GLU A 41 11.05 -6.33 8.81
N ARG A 42 10.04 -6.20 9.68
CA ARG A 42 8.74 -6.85 9.48
C ARG A 42 8.07 -6.38 8.20
N VAL A 43 7.76 -7.32 7.33
CA VAL A 43 7.02 -7.08 6.08
C VAL A 43 5.55 -6.79 6.39
N HIS A 44 5.00 -5.79 5.71
CA HIS A 44 3.60 -5.38 5.86
C HIS A 44 2.78 -5.62 4.59
N ASP A 45 3.32 -5.29 3.42
CA ASP A 45 2.64 -5.47 2.14
C ASP A 45 3.62 -5.89 1.05
N ILE A 46 3.10 -6.55 0.02
CA ILE A 46 3.84 -7.02 -1.14
C ILE A 46 3.05 -6.65 -2.40
N VAL A 47 3.72 -5.99 -3.34
CA VAL A 47 3.11 -5.52 -4.59
C VAL A 47 3.88 -6.05 -5.78
N VAL A 48 3.22 -6.88 -6.59
CA VAL A 48 3.82 -7.45 -7.80
C VAL A 48 3.61 -6.50 -8.98
N GLN A 49 4.69 -6.22 -9.72
CA GLN A 49 4.64 -5.39 -10.92
C GLN A 49 3.72 -6.01 -11.97
N PRO A 50 2.73 -5.28 -12.51
CA PRO A 50 1.88 -5.79 -13.58
C PRO A 50 2.64 -5.97 -14.88
N ILE A 51 2.20 -6.94 -15.68
CA ILE A 51 2.73 -7.16 -17.04
C ILE A 51 1.95 -6.27 -18.00
N SER A 52 2.64 -5.47 -18.81
CA SER A 52 1.99 -4.70 -19.86
C SER A 52 1.36 -5.62 -20.92
N ASP A 53 0.30 -5.17 -21.59
CA ASP A 53 -0.39 -5.97 -22.61
C ASP A 53 0.53 -6.36 -23.80
N ARG A 54 1.51 -5.54 -24.13
CA ARG A 54 2.55 -5.88 -25.13
C ARG A 54 3.41 -7.07 -24.67
N GLN A 55 3.69 -7.18 -23.39
CA GLN A 55 4.48 -8.28 -22.81
C GLN A 55 3.66 -9.57 -22.73
N LYS A 56 2.34 -9.48 -22.52
CA LYS A 56 1.42 -10.64 -22.54
C LYS A 56 1.36 -11.31 -23.91
N LEU A 57 1.53 -10.52 -25.00
CA LEU A 57 1.49 -11.01 -26.37
C LEU A 57 2.81 -11.66 -26.83
N SER A 58 3.90 -11.40 -26.13
CA SER A 58 5.19 -12.05 -26.43
C SER A 58 5.24 -13.40 -25.72
N ALA A 59 5.34 -14.49 -26.49
CA ALA A 59 5.34 -15.89 -26.00
C ALA A 59 6.51 -16.27 -25.07
N LYS A 60 7.31 -15.32 -24.62
CA LYS A 60 8.35 -15.50 -23.60
C LYS A 60 7.80 -15.10 -22.22
N ASN A 61 6.91 -15.93 -21.70
CA ASN A 61 6.26 -15.76 -20.38
C ASN A 61 7.19 -15.85 -19.15
N ASN A 62 8.51 -15.72 -19.34
CA ASN A 62 9.50 -15.79 -18.26
C ASN A 62 10.25 -14.48 -18.06
N GLN A 63 9.62 -13.35 -18.38
CA GLN A 63 10.25 -12.07 -18.10
C GLN A 63 10.19 -11.81 -16.59
N ALA A 64 11.36 -11.71 -15.96
CA ALA A 64 11.50 -11.33 -14.57
C ALA A 64 10.75 -10.02 -14.31
N ARG A 65 9.89 -10.02 -13.31
CA ARG A 65 9.16 -8.85 -12.83
C ARG A 65 9.71 -8.42 -11.50
N ASP A 66 9.43 -7.19 -11.14
CA ASP A 66 9.72 -6.70 -9.82
C ASP A 66 8.60 -7.05 -8.83
N VAL A 67 8.98 -7.29 -7.59
CA VAL A 67 8.07 -7.28 -6.46
C VAL A 67 8.56 -6.28 -5.43
N VAL A 68 7.68 -5.36 -5.06
CA VAL A 68 7.94 -4.36 -4.02
C VAL A 68 7.53 -4.95 -2.67
N VAL A 69 8.42 -4.84 -1.70
CA VAL A 69 8.21 -5.29 -0.32
C VAL A 69 8.21 -4.07 0.59
N MET A 70 7.07 -3.81 1.22
CA MET A 70 6.88 -2.69 2.14
C MET A 70 7.11 -3.16 3.57
N GLY A 71 7.90 -2.40 4.33
CA GLY A 71 8.03 -2.58 5.77
C GLY A 71 6.81 -2.07 6.53
N ARG A 72 6.64 -2.57 7.76
CA ARG A 72 5.59 -2.07 8.65
C ARG A 72 5.92 -0.65 9.10
N ARG A 73 4.93 0.25 9.02
CA ARG A 73 5.09 1.64 9.49
C ARG A 73 5.53 1.74 10.96
N PRO A 74 6.36 2.71 11.34
CA PRO A 74 7.07 3.62 10.43
C PRO A 74 8.27 2.89 9.80
N SER A 75 8.47 3.05 8.50
CA SER A 75 9.61 2.48 7.80
C SER A 75 10.32 3.55 6.98
N GLU A 76 11.66 3.49 6.99
CA GLU A 76 12.48 4.39 6.19
C GLU A 76 12.88 3.79 4.85
N ARG A 77 12.52 2.53 4.58
CA ARG A 77 12.86 1.82 3.34
C ARG A 77 11.72 0.98 2.81
N PHE A 78 11.73 0.79 1.50
CA PHE A 78 11.09 -0.35 0.86
C PHE A 78 12.11 -1.06 -0.03
N TRP A 79 11.85 -2.30 -0.36
CA TRP A 79 12.74 -3.15 -1.15
C TRP A 79 12.06 -3.57 -2.44
N VAL A 80 12.88 -3.76 -3.47
CA VAL A 80 12.45 -4.31 -4.74
C VAL A 80 13.22 -5.60 -4.98
N LEU A 81 12.49 -6.70 -5.14
CA LEU A 81 13.04 -8.02 -5.39
C LEU A 81 12.71 -8.49 -6.81
N ASP A 82 13.54 -9.36 -7.34
CA ASP A 82 13.24 -10.11 -8.57
C ASP A 82 12.25 -11.24 -8.25
N THR A 83 11.11 -11.31 -8.96
CA THR A 83 10.08 -12.34 -8.73
C THR A 83 10.54 -13.75 -9.07
N ALA A 84 11.53 -13.92 -9.95
CA ALA A 84 12.03 -15.22 -10.36
C ALA A 84 13.03 -15.82 -9.37
N THR A 85 13.81 -14.97 -8.68
CA THR A 85 14.95 -15.42 -7.84
C THR A 85 14.83 -15.01 -6.39
N GLY A 86 13.96 -14.04 -6.05
CA GLY A 86 13.88 -13.45 -4.72
C GLY A 86 15.07 -12.54 -4.36
N GLN A 87 15.99 -12.28 -5.29
CA GLN A 87 17.11 -11.40 -5.02
C GLN A 87 16.66 -9.95 -4.84
N VAL A 88 17.18 -9.29 -3.82
CA VAL A 88 16.99 -7.84 -3.61
C VAL A 88 17.75 -7.09 -4.69
N LYS A 89 17.01 -6.35 -5.52
CA LYS A 89 17.56 -5.48 -6.57
C LYS A 89 17.86 -4.09 -6.05
N PHE A 90 16.95 -3.54 -5.23
CA PHE A 90 17.04 -2.20 -4.69
C PHE A 90 16.52 -2.15 -3.25
N ALA A 91 17.15 -1.30 -2.44
CA ALA A 91 16.65 -0.82 -1.16
C ALA A 91 16.46 0.69 -1.28
N ILE A 92 15.22 1.14 -1.30
CA ILE A 92 14.87 2.54 -1.55
C ILE A 92 14.62 3.25 -0.23
N LYS A 93 15.42 4.28 0.04
CA LYS A 93 15.30 5.09 1.25
C LYS A 93 14.26 6.21 1.04
N ALA A 94 13.46 6.45 2.06
CA ALA A 94 12.55 7.60 2.09
C ALA A 94 13.33 8.92 1.98
N SER A 95 12.75 9.91 1.34
CA SER A 95 13.32 11.25 1.25
C SER A 95 13.32 11.94 2.61
N THR A 96 14.07 13.05 2.72
CA THR A 96 14.18 13.84 3.96
C THR A 96 12.80 14.22 4.50
N HIS A 97 12.61 14.05 5.81
CA HIS A 97 11.35 14.29 6.52
C HIS A 97 10.17 13.46 6.00
N ARG A 98 10.45 12.28 5.45
CA ARG A 98 9.44 11.29 5.05
C ARG A 98 9.73 9.94 5.67
N HIS A 99 8.67 9.19 5.94
CA HIS A 99 8.76 7.75 6.10
C HIS A 99 7.59 7.07 5.38
N PHE A 100 7.78 5.81 5.03
CA PHE A 100 6.77 5.01 4.35
C PHE A 100 5.69 4.55 5.32
N TYR A 101 4.45 4.50 4.81
CA TYR A 101 3.29 4.17 5.63
C TYR A 101 2.79 2.74 5.44
N GLY A 102 3.42 1.96 4.56
CA GLY A 102 3.28 0.50 4.46
C GLY A 102 2.57 -0.04 3.23
N HIS A 103 2.06 0.80 2.35
CA HIS A 103 1.35 0.36 1.13
C HIS A 103 1.84 1.07 -0.12
N ALA A 104 1.69 0.36 -1.25
CA ALA A 104 2.03 0.87 -2.58
C ALA A 104 1.15 0.23 -3.65
N CYS A 105 1.04 0.88 -4.81
CA CYS A 105 0.46 0.29 -6.01
C CYS A 105 1.19 0.75 -7.27
N TYR A 106 1.19 -0.09 -8.29
CA TYR A 106 1.72 0.27 -9.61
C TYR A 106 0.66 0.95 -10.47
N SER A 107 1.13 1.78 -11.43
CA SER A 107 0.34 2.08 -12.63
C SER A 107 0.06 0.80 -13.42
N LEU A 108 -1.02 0.76 -14.23
CA LEU A 108 -1.42 -0.45 -14.96
C LEU A 108 -0.33 -0.96 -15.91
N ASP A 109 0.52 -0.07 -16.44
CA ASP A 109 1.64 -0.42 -17.30
C ASP A 109 2.91 -0.84 -16.54
N GLY A 110 2.89 -0.79 -15.21
CA GLY A 110 4.01 -1.16 -14.34
C GLY A 110 5.19 -0.20 -14.33
N LYS A 111 5.08 0.99 -14.93
CA LYS A 111 6.20 1.93 -15.06
C LYS A 111 6.35 2.86 -13.87
N LEU A 112 5.27 3.16 -13.16
CA LEU A 112 5.27 4.00 -11.98
C LEU A 112 4.78 3.22 -10.75
N LEU A 113 5.40 3.51 -9.62
CA LEU A 113 4.97 3.02 -8.32
C LEU A 113 4.51 4.22 -7.47
N TYR A 114 3.33 4.13 -6.91
CA TYR A 114 2.76 5.09 -5.97
C TYR A 114 2.85 4.51 -4.57
N VAL A 115 3.40 5.29 -3.63
CA VAL A 115 3.70 4.81 -2.26
C VAL A 115 3.11 5.74 -1.23
N THR A 116 2.42 5.20 -0.23
CA THR A 116 1.94 5.98 0.91
C THR A 116 3.09 6.41 1.80
N GLU A 117 3.15 7.70 2.09
CA GLU A 117 4.19 8.33 2.91
C GLU A 117 3.56 9.30 3.93
N ASN A 118 4.29 9.58 4.98
CA ASN A 118 3.97 10.64 5.93
C ASN A 118 5.07 11.70 5.93
N ASP A 119 4.65 12.96 6.03
CA ASP A 119 5.52 14.05 6.45
C ASP A 119 5.79 13.90 7.96
N THR A 120 7.07 13.77 8.34
CA THR A 120 7.44 13.54 9.76
C THR A 120 7.35 14.79 10.61
N LEU A 121 7.22 15.97 10.01
CA LEU A 121 7.10 17.26 10.69
C LEU A 121 5.64 17.68 10.87
N SER A 122 4.86 17.68 9.78
CA SER A 122 3.44 18.07 9.81
C SER A 122 2.50 16.93 10.15
N LEU A 123 2.94 15.66 9.95
CA LEU A 123 2.15 14.44 10.00
C LEU A 123 1.08 14.32 8.90
N ASP A 124 1.17 15.17 7.87
CA ASP A 124 0.29 15.09 6.71
C ASP A 124 0.63 13.88 5.84
N GLY A 125 -0.39 13.30 5.25
CA GLY A 125 -0.23 12.19 4.33
C GLY A 125 0.28 12.64 2.96
N LYS A 126 1.20 11.87 2.39
CA LYS A 126 1.78 12.09 1.07
C LYS A 126 1.73 10.83 0.23
N ILE A 127 1.77 11.01 -1.08
CA ILE A 127 1.92 9.91 -2.06
C ILE A 127 3.18 10.18 -2.85
N GLY A 128 4.21 9.35 -2.66
CA GLY A 128 5.44 9.40 -3.43
C GLY A 128 5.28 8.69 -4.77
N ILE A 129 5.85 9.24 -5.84
CA ILE A 129 5.83 8.65 -7.18
C ILE A 129 7.25 8.25 -7.56
N TYR A 130 7.44 6.98 -7.87
CA TYR A 130 8.74 6.36 -8.15
C TYR A 130 8.77 5.76 -9.55
N ASN A 131 9.88 5.96 -10.27
CA ASN A 131 10.07 5.44 -11.62
C ASN A 131 10.61 4.00 -11.59
N ALA A 132 9.76 3.01 -11.85
CA ALA A 132 10.18 1.61 -11.91
C ALA A 132 11.13 1.30 -13.07
N CYS A 133 11.20 2.16 -14.09
CA CYS A 133 12.11 2.03 -15.22
C CYS A 133 13.49 2.67 -14.98
N ASP A 134 13.65 3.43 -13.90
CA ASP A 134 14.90 4.10 -13.55
C ASP A 134 15.19 3.93 -12.04
N HIS A 135 15.52 2.69 -11.64
CA HIS A 135 15.98 2.33 -10.30
C HIS A 135 15.05 2.81 -9.16
N TYR A 136 13.76 2.97 -9.42
CA TYR A 136 12.77 3.50 -8.46
C TYR A 136 13.14 4.89 -7.92
N LYS A 137 13.75 5.72 -8.76
CA LYS A 137 14.01 7.13 -8.44
C LYS A 137 12.69 7.85 -8.20
N LYS A 138 12.62 8.62 -7.10
CA LYS A 138 11.46 9.45 -6.79
C LYS A 138 11.34 10.59 -7.79
N LEU A 139 10.20 10.68 -8.48
CA LEU A 139 9.93 11.70 -9.50
C LEU A 139 9.18 12.89 -8.97
N ALA A 140 8.20 12.63 -8.09
CA ALA A 140 7.26 13.64 -7.60
C ALA A 140 6.61 13.17 -6.28
N GLU A 141 5.82 14.06 -5.73
CA GLU A 141 5.03 13.79 -4.54
C GLU A 141 3.68 14.51 -4.67
N TYR A 142 2.60 13.83 -4.28
CA TYR A 142 1.27 14.40 -4.18
C TYR A 142 0.87 14.50 -2.71
N ASP A 143 -0.05 15.42 -2.42
CA ASP A 143 -0.81 15.40 -1.18
C ASP A 143 -1.78 14.20 -1.21
N SER A 144 -1.91 13.47 -0.11
CA SER A 144 -2.94 12.44 0.01
C SER A 144 -4.33 13.03 0.30
N HIS A 145 -4.39 14.34 0.49
CA HIS A 145 -5.57 15.10 0.92
C HIS A 145 -6.17 14.60 2.24
N GLY A 146 -5.31 14.09 3.12
CA GLY A 146 -5.71 13.60 4.43
C GLY A 146 -4.52 13.21 5.30
N ILE A 147 -4.82 12.58 6.40
CA ILE A 147 -3.87 12.13 7.42
C ILE A 147 -3.84 10.60 7.43
N GLY A 148 -2.65 10.04 7.54
CA GLY A 148 -2.47 8.60 7.68
C GLY A 148 -3.00 7.81 6.49
N PRO A 149 -2.43 8.00 5.26
CA PRO A 149 -2.83 7.24 4.08
C PRO A 149 -2.49 5.76 4.27
N HIS A 150 -3.48 5.00 4.71
CA HIS A 150 -3.27 3.61 5.10
C HIS A 150 -3.11 2.70 3.89
N GLU A 151 -3.91 2.88 2.87
CA GLU A 151 -3.85 2.10 1.63
C GLU A 151 -4.17 2.97 0.41
N LEU A 152 -3.65 2.57 -0.74
CA LEU A 152 -4.02 3.12 -2.03
C LEU A 152 -4.12 2.01 -3.08
N ILE A 153 -5.01 2.20 -4.03
CA ILE A 153 -5.21 1.29 -5.16
C ILE A 153 -5.40 2.08 -6.45
N MET A 154 -5.12 1.43 -7.57
CA MET A 154 -5.43 1.97 -8.89
C MET A 154 -6.89 1.66 -9.25
N HIS A 155 -7.64 2.69 -9.67
CA HIS A 155 -8.96 2.50 -10.24
C HIS A 155 -8.87 1.75 -11.59
N PRO A 156 -9.87 0.94 -11.99
CA PRO A 156 -9.87 0.22 -13.27
C PRO A 156 -9.74 1.11 -14.50
N ASP A 157 -10.07 2.42 -14.40
CA ASP A 157 -9.86 3.40 -15.49
C ASP A 157 -8.37 3.65 -15.80
N GLY A 158 -7.46 3.22 -14.92
CA GLY A 158 -6.02 3.43 -15.06
C GLY A 158 -5.55 4.87 -14.89
N GLU A 159 -6.45 5.81 -14.55
CA GLU A 159 -6.21 7.25 -14.47
C GLU A 159 -6.41 7.83 -13.07
N THR A 160 -7.07 7.08 -12.19
CA THR A 160 -7.47 7.53 -10.86
C THR A 160 -6.83 6.69 -9.77
N LEU A 161 -6.18 7.34 -8.82
CA LEU A 161 -5.75 6.74 -7.55
C LEU A 161 -6.88 6.84 -6.53
N VAL A 162 -7.12 5.77 -5.79
CA VAL A 162 -8.07 5.74 -4.68
C VAL A 162 -7.30 5.54 -3.39
N ILE A 163 -7.47 6.46 -2.43
CA ILE A 163 -6.67 6.52 -1.22
C ILE A 163 -7.55 6.45 0.01
N ALA A 164 -7.21 5.53 0.91
CA ALA A 164 -7.81 5.42 2.23
C ALA A 164 -7.00 6.24 3.24
N ASN A 165 -7.44 7.44 3.54
CA ASN A 165 -6.87 8.25 4.63
C ASN A 165 -7.54 7.85 5.94
N GLY A 166 -6.79 7.21 6.82
CA GLY A 166 -7.31 6.73 8.11
C GLY A 166 -7.64 7.83 9.11
N GLY A 167 -7.09 9.01 8.91
CA GLY A 167 -7.34 10.20 9.73
C GLY A 167 -6.58 10.24 11.05
N ILE A 168 -5.78 9.23 11.35
CA ILE A 168 -5.05 9.10 12.63
C ILE A 168 -3.63 9.63 12.47
N LYS A 169 -3.25 10.59 13.30
CA LYS A 169 -1.87 11.06 13.41
C LYS A 169 -1.05 10.09 14.27
N THR A 170 0.11 9.69 13.78
CA THR A 170 1.07 8.87 14.51
C THR A 170 2.47 9.45 14.38
N GLU A 171 3.22 9.48 15.47
CA GLU A 171 4.61 9.89 15.44
C GLU A 171 5.51 8.85 14.77
N GLN A 172 6.68 9.30 14.26
CA GLN A 172 7.64 8.46 13.56
C GLN A 172 8.17 7.32 14.44
N ALA A 173 8.48 7.60 15.70
CA ALA A 173 9.10 6.65 16.63
C ALA A 173 8.09 5.80 17.40
N SER A 174 6.80 6.09 17.26
CA SER A 174 5.74 5.39 17.98
C SER A 174 4.55 5.09 17.09
N ARG A 175 3.63 4.31 17.61
CA ARG A 175 2.33 4.04 16.98
C ARG A 175 1.20 4.65 17.80
N GLU A 176 1.56 5.56 18.69
CA GLU A 176 0.60 6.26 19.53
C GLU A 176 -0.34 7.11 18.66
N GLU A 177 -1.61 7.03 18.96
CA GLU A 177 -2.66 7.75 18.26
C GLU A 177 -2.88 9.10 18.95
N LEU A 178 -2.61 10.20 18.22
CA LEU A 178 -2.53 11.54 18.80
C LEU A 178 -3.83 12.36 18.72
N ASN A 179 -4.82 11.92 17.89
CA ASN A 179 -5.95 12.77 17.52
C ASN A 179 -7.29 12.05 17.38
N LEU A 180 -7.57 11.06 18.23
CA LEU A 180 -8.79 10.24 18.08
C LEU A 180 -10.09 11.06 18.08
N ASP A 181 -10.17 12.12 18.88
CA ASP A 181 -11.37 12.96 18.97
C ASP A 181 -11.53 13.93 17.79
N SER A 182 -10.42 14.28 17.13
CA SER A 182 -10.40 15.24 16.02
C SER A 182 -10.06 14.64 14.66
N MET A 183 -9.99 13.32 14.57
CA MET A 183 -9.64 12.63 13.33
C MET A 183 -10.66 12.92 12.21
N ARG A 184 -10.15 12.95 10.97
CA ARG A 184 -10.93 13.19 9.74
C ARG A 184 -10.57 12.13 8.71
N PRO A 185 -11.06 10.89 8.87
CA PRO A 185 -10.87 9.85 7.86
C PRO A 185 -11.58 10.22 6.56
N SER A 186 -11.02 9.79 5.45
CA SER A 186 -11.63 10.03 4.14
C SER A 186 -11.23 8.97 3.12
N LEU A 187 -12.10 8.78 2.14
CA LEU A 187 -11.79 8.17 0.87
C LEU A 187 -11.53 9.28 -0.15
N ALA A 188 -10.36 9.29 -0.78
CA ALA A 188 -9.97 10.31 -1.74
C ALA A 188 -9.70 9.69 -3.12
N TYR A 189 -10.22 10.33 -4.17
CA TYR A 189 -9.94 10.00 -5.56
C TYR A 189 -9.07 11.08 -6.16
N LEU A 190 -7.91 10.72 -6.66
CA LEU A 190 -6.92 11.66 -7.22
C LEU A 190 -6.66 11.36 -8.69
N ASN A 191 -6.44 12.41 -9.47
CA ASN A 191 -5.84 12.26 -10.79
C ASN A 191 -4.38 11.78 -10.63
N ARG A 192 -4.07 10.60 -11.17
CA ARG A 192 -2.73 10.02 -11.00
C ARG A 192 -1.59 10.79 -11.70
N HIS A 193 -1.91 11.60 -12.69
CA HIS A 193 -0.92 12.38 -13.45
C HIS A 193 -0.60 13.72 -12.79
N THR A 194 -1.55 14.31 -12.08
CA THR A 194 -1.42 15.66 -11.50
C THR A 194 -1.46 15.68 -9.98
N GLY A 195 -2.06 14.67 -9.35
CA GLY A 195 -2.33 14.64 -7.91
C GLY A 195 -3.54 15.49 -7.50
N ASP A 196 -4.27 16.05 -8.46
CA ASP A 196 -5.47 16.83 -8.18
C ASP A 196 -6.54 15.97 -7.53
N LEU A 197 -7.16 16.51 -6.48
CA LEU A 197 -8.30 15.89 -5.81
C LEU A 197 -9.52 15.96 -6.74
N LEU A 198 -10.05 14.80 -7.10
CA LEU A 198 -11.24 14.68 -7.93
C LEU A 198 -12.51 14.57 -7.09
N GLU A 199 -12.43 13.83 -5.99
CA GLU A 199 -13.54 13.57 -5.09
C GLU A 199 -12.99 13.16 -3.72
N GLN A 200 -13.68 13.58 -2.66
CA GLN A 200 -13.36 13.18 -1.30
C GLN A 200 -14.64 12.95 -0.52
N ILE A 201 -14.76 11.78 0.09
CA ILE A 201 -15.90 11.38 0.89
C ILE A 201 -15.43 11.06 2.30
N MET A 202 -16.16 11.59 3.29
CA MET A 202 -15.90 11.33 4.70
C MET A 202 -17.00 10.40 5.24
N PRO A 203 -16.65 9.41 6.08
CA PRO A 203 -17.66 8.62 6.76
C PRO A 203 -18.50 9.49 7.70
N GLU A 204 -19.76 9.10 7.89
CA GLU A 204 -20.69 9.80 8.77
C GLU A 204 -20.16 10.01 10.19
N HIS A 205 -19.50 8.97 10.73
CA HIS A 205 -18.86 9.03 12.05
C HIS A 205 -17.35 9.24 11.90
N ASN A 206 -16.81 10.31 12.48
CA ASN A 206 -15.38 10.68 12.34
C ASN A 206 -14.37 9.68 12.91
N GLN A 207 -14.79 8.74 13.75
CA GLN A 207 -13.94 7.68 14.28
C GLN A 207 -13.99 6.37 13.46
N LYS A 208 -14.70 6.36 12.34
CA LYS A 208 -14.60 5.28 11.34
C LYS A 208 -13.34 5.46 10.49
N SER A 209 -12.21 4.96 10.96
CA SER A 209 -10.95 5.05 10.23
C SER A 209 -10.99 4.24 8.94
N VAL A 210 -10.85 4.90 7.80
CA VAL A 210 -10.80 4.27 6.48
C VAL A 210 -9.43 3.63 6.29
N ARG A 211 -9.36 2.30 6.15
CA ARG A 211 -8.11 1.54 6.24
C ARG A 211 -7.78 0.75 4.98
N HIS A 212 -8.60 -0.23 4.66
CA HIS A 212 -8.34 -1.18 3.59
C HIS A 212 -9.30 -1.01 2.43
N LEU A 213 -8.79 -1.25 1.24
CA LEU A 213 -9.52 -1.08 0.00
C LEU A 213 -9.46 -2.36 -0.83
N ALA A 214 -10.57 -2.70 -1.45
CA ALA A 214 -10.64 -3.67 -2.53
C ALA A 214 -11.46 -3.08 -3.68
N MET A 215 -11.06 -3.36 -4.91
CA MET A 215 -11.67 -2.80 -6.10
C MET A 215 -12.30 -3.90 -6.93
N HIS A 216 -13.56 -3.70 -7.30
CA HIS A 216 -14.23 -4.49 -8.32
C HIS A 216 -14.01 -3.87 -9.71
N ASP A 217 -14.10 -4.68 -10.76
CA ASP A 217 -13.86 -4.24 -12.15
C ASP A 217 -14.83 -3.16 -12.64
N ASP A 218 -16.02 -3.07 -12.03
CA ASP A 218 -17.03 -2.03 -12.31
C ASP A 218 -16.72 -0.67 -11.64
N GLY A 219 -15.63 -0.58 -10.87
CA GLY A 219 -15.26 0.63 -10.15
C GLY A 219 -15.82 0.73 -8.73
N THR A 220 -16.57 -0.27 -8.26
CA THR A 220 -17.02 -0.32 -6.86
C THR A 220 -15.83 -0.57 -5.95
N VAL A 221 -15.61 0.34 -4.98
CA VAL A 221 -14.62 0.21 -3.93
C VAL A 221 -15.27 -0.36 -2.69
N MET A 222 -14.74 -1.46 -2.17
CA MET A 222 -15.09 -1.98 -0.86
C MET A 222 -14.08 -1.44 0.16
N ILE A 223 -14.58 -0.86 1.24
CA ILE A 223 -13.80 -0.15 2.23
C ILE A 223 -13.86 -0.88 3.55
N GLY A 224 -12.71 -1.28 4.07
CA GLY A 224 -12.58 -1.82 5.43
C GLY A 224 -12.37 -0.68 6.43
N ILE A 225 -13.22 -0.64 7.44
CA ILE A 225 -13.23 0.38 8.50
C ILE A 225 -12.64 -0.21 9.78
N GLN A 226 -11.78 0.56 10.45
CA GLN A 226 -11.42 0.32 11.83
C GLN A 226 -12.08 1.39 12.71
N PHE A 227 -13.06 0.99 13.52
CA PHE A 227 -13.75 1.91 14.40
C PHE A 227 -12.92 2.20 15.65
N GLN A 228 -12.66 3.48 15.92
CA GLN A 228 -11.86 3.96 17.04
C GLN A 228 -12.74 4.49 18.20
N GLY A 229 -14.05 4.44 18.04
CA GLY A 229 -15.00 4.89 19.06
C GLY A 229 -15.27 3.86 20.14
N GLU A 230 -16.29 4.14 20.95
CA GLU A 230 -16.67 3.29 22.06
C GLU A 230 -17.17 1.93 21.58
N LYS A 231 -16.68 0.86 22.21
CA LYS A 231 -16.92 -0.54 21.78
C LYS A 231 -18.40 -0.97 21.75
N HIS A 232 -19.25 -0.28 22.49
CA HIS A 232 -20.68 -0.59 22.52
C HIS A 232 -21.48 0.02 21.35
N ILE A 233 -20.86 0.94 20.59
CA ILE A 233 -21.49 1.53 19.41
C ILE A 233 -21.34 0.55 18.24
N ASN A 234 -22.47 0.12 17.69
CA ASN A 234 -22.48 -0.78 16.53
C ASN A 234 -22.45 0.03 15.24
N VAL A 235 -21.39 -0.14 14.45
CA VAL A 235 -21.20 0.54 13.17
C VAL A 235 -20.86 -0.46 12.06
N PRO A 236 -21.27 -0.21 10.80
CA PRO A 236 -20.78 -1.00 9.69
C PRO A 236 -19.26 -0.89 9.57
N LEU A 237 -18.57 -2.03 9.42
CA LEU A 237 -17.11 -2.09 9.26
C LEU A 237 -16.66 -2.34 7.82
N VAL A 238 -17.62 -2.59 6.93
CA VAL A 238 -17.35 -2.73 5.49
C VAL A 238 -18.40 -1.91 4.75
N LEU A 239 -17.93 -1.01 3.89
CA LEU A 239 -18.79 -0.09 3.12
C LEU A 239 -18.41 -0.15 1.65
N PRO A 240 -19.41 -0.19 0.72
CA PRO A 240 -19.16 0.02 -0.70
C PRO A 240 -19.21 1.51 -1.05
N HIS A 241 -18.49 1.91 -2.08
CA HIS A 241 -18.58 3.23 -2.67
C HIS A 241 -18.32 3.18 -4.18
N GLN A 242 -19.10 3.92 -4.95
CA GLN A 242 -18.81 4.23 -6.34
C GLN A 242 -18.57 5.72 -6.50
N ARG A 243 -17.64 6.07 -7.40
CA ARG A 243 -17.33 7.45 -7.71
C ARG A 243 -18.57 8.21 -8.15
N GLY A 244 -18.81 9.39 -7.57
CA GLY A 244 -20.00 10.20 -7.78
C GLY A 244 -21.11 9.99 -6.74
N GLU A 245 -21.02 8.98 -5.88
CA GLU A 245 -21.94 8.81 -4.76
C GLU A 245 -21.53 9.78 -3.61
N PRO A 246 -22.50 10.51 -3.01
CA PRO A 246 -22.18 11.55 -2.01
C PRO A 246 -21.75 11.00 -0.64
N ASP A 247 -22.11 9.76 -0.32
CA ASP A 247 -21.97 9.18 1.02
C ASP A 247 -21.22 7.84 0.99
N LEU A 248 -20.63 7.47 2.15
CA LEU A 248 -20.06 6.15 2.44
C LEU A 248 -21.06 5.27 3.18
#